data_c1ed7b9f6b29f197c025f15f31518a1a
#
_entry.id   c1ed7b9f6b29f197c025f15f31518a1a
#
_cell.length_a   1.000
_cell.length_b   1.000
_cell.length_c   1.000
_cell.angle_alpha   90.00
_cell.angle_beta   90.00
_cell.angle_gamma   90.00
#
_symmetry.space_group_name_H-M   'P 1'
#
loop_
_entity.id
_entity.type
_entity.pdbx_description
1 polymer ?
#
loop_
_entity_poly.entity_id
_entity_poly.type
_entity_poly.pdbx_seq_one_letter_code
_entity_poly.pdbx_strand_id
1 'polypeptide(L)'
;VSDELKVLRIVSERLDSLGLDYMLTGSFAMAFYATPRMTRDLDIVVALTARDVPRVVAAFSPDFYLDNEAAREAVQSARLFNLMHFNSGIKVDFIVRKDDAFRRLEFERRRRVGFADLHTWIVSCEDLILSKLVWAKASGSELQRRDVLSLLHPDLDQEYLRHWARQLTVDVELASIGS
;
A
#
# COMPACT_ATOMS: atom_id res chain seq x y z
N VAL A 1 -11.57 18.49 -2.50
CA VAL A 1 -11.09 17.09 -2.49
C VAL A 1 -9.95 17.00 -3.49
N SER A 2 -8.77 16.51 -3.07
CA SER A 2 -7.60 16.38 -3.96
C SER A 2 -7.84 15.35 -5.06
N ASP A 3 -7.07 15.43 -6.14
CA ASP A 3 -7.20 14.48 -7.24
C ASP A 3 -6.78 13.06 -6.82
N GLU A 4 -5.81 12.94 -5.91
CA GLU A 4 -5.42 11.66 -5.32
C GLU A 4 -6.58 10.99 -4.59
N LEU A 5 -7.35 11.74 -3.79
CA LEU A 5 -8.53 11.20 -3.09
C LEU A 5 -9.65 10.80 -4.05
N LYS A 6 -9.86 11.55 -5.13
CA LYS A 6 -10.83 11.19 -6.18
C LYS A 6 -10.43 9.88 -6.87
N VAL A 7 -9.16 9.77 -7.25
CA VAL A 7 -8.62 8.55 -7.89
C VAL A 7 -8.68 7.37 -6.94
N LEU A 8 -8.29 7.55 -5.67
CA LEU A 8 -8.39 6.49 -4.65
C LEU A 8 -9.83 6.00 -4.50
N ARG A 9 -10.82 6.91 -4.50
CA ARG A 9 -12.24 6.52 -4.45
C ARG A 9 -12.62 5.66 -5.65
N ILE A 10 -12.30 6.11 -6.87
CA ILE A 10 -12.58 5.34 -8.10
C ILE A 10 -11.97 3.94 -8.02
N VAL A 11 -10.71 3.84 -7.61
CA VAL A 11 -10.00 2.56 -7.52
C VAL A 11 -10.65 1.66 -6.47
N SER A 12 -10.94 2.19 -5.27
CA SER A 12 -11.57 1.44 -4.17
C SER A 12 -12.94 0.90 -4.57
N GLU A 13 -13.81 1.75 -5.13
CA GLU A 13 -15.15 1.35 -5.58
C GLU A 13 -15.11 0.26 -6.66
N ARG A 14 -14.14 0.32 -7.58
CA ARG A 14 -13.99 -0.69 -8.64
C ARG A 14 -13.49 -2.02 -8.10
N LEU A 15 -12.49 -2.00 -7.23
CA LEU A 15 -11.99 -3.22 -6.60
C LEU A 15 -13.07 -3.88 -5.73
N ASP A 16 -13.82 -3.08 -4.95
CA ASP A 16 -14.97 -3.56 -4.18
C ASP A 16 -16.05 -4.18 -5.12
N SER A 17 -16.37 -3.52 -6.23
CA SER A 17 -17.36 -4.02 -7.22
C SER A 17 -16.92 -5.31 -7.91
N LEU A 18 -15.63 -5.50 -8.09
CA LEU A 18 -15.06 -6.72 -8.64
C LEU A 18 -14.94 -7.85 -7.59
N GLY A 19 -15.20 -7.55 -6.31
CA GLY A 19 -15.00 -8.48 -5.21
C GLY A 19 -13.53 -8.84 -5.00
N LEU A 20 -12.63 -7.92 -5.28
CA LEU A 20 -11.19 -8.12 -5.14
C LEU A 20 -10.70 -7.49 -3.84
N ASP A 21 -9.95 -8.27 -3.08
CA ASP A 21 -9.32 -7.79 -1.85
C ASP A 21 -8.12 -6.91 -2.14
N TYR A 22 -8.03 -5.78 -1.44
CA TYR A 22 -6.97 -4.80 -1.59
C TYR A 22 -6.65 -4.07 -0.28
N MET A 23 -5.56 -3.32 -0.28
CA MET A 23 -5.10 -2.54 0.86
C MET A 23 -4.24 -1.36 0.38
N LEU A 24 -4.66 -0.13 0.71
CA LEU A 24 -3.84 1.08 0.52
C LEU A 24 -2.64 1.01 1.48
N THR A 25 -1.45 1.30 0.96
CA THR A 25 -0.19 1.32 1.70
C THR A 25 0.67 2.52 1.30
N GLY A 26 1.95 2.48 1.58
CA GLY A 26 2.90 3.50 1.12
C GLY A 26 2.71 4.88 1.73
N SER A 27 3.15 5.89 1.02
CA SER A 27 3.19 7.25 1.54
C SER A 27 1.82 7.90 1.66
N PHE A 28 0.87 7.53 0.81
CA PHE A 28 -0.48 8.08 0.89
C PHE A 28 -1.25 7.53 2.11
N ALA A 29 -1.01 6.27 2.49
CA ALA A 29 -1.60 5.68 3.69
C ALA A 29 -1.18 6.39 4.98
N MET A 30 -0.01 7.03 5.01
CA MET A 30 0.44 7.82 6.17
C MET A 30 -0.53 8.94 6.55
N ALA A 31 -1.25 9.52 5.59
CA ALA A 31 -2.19 10.61 5.85
C ALA A 31 -3.30 10.23 6.85
N PHE A 32 -3.53 8.95 7.06
CA PHE A 32 -4.49 8.43 8.03
C PHE A 32 -3.91 8.26 9.44
N TYR A 33 -2.59 8.36 9.60
CA TYR A 33 -1.89 8.09 10.86
C TYR A 33 -1.02 9.23 11.36
N ALA A 34 -0.49 10.05 10.46
CA ALA A 34 0.47 11.10 10.76
C ALA A 34 0.27 12.33 9.86
N THR A 35 1.06 13.36 10.08
CA THR A 35 1.09 14.51 9.16
C THR A 35 1.48 14.05 7.76
N PRO A 36 0.61 14.25 6.76
CA PRO A 36 0.89 13.79 5.41
C PRO A 36 2.02 14.60 4.77
N ARG A 37 2.86 13.92 3.99
CA ARG A 37 3.73 14.57 3.01
C ARG A 37 3.09 14.51 1.63
N MET A 38 3.47 15.45 0.77
CA MET A 38 2.99 15.43 -0.62
C MET A 38 3.47 14.15 -1.32
N THR A 39 2.54 13.41 -1.88
CA THR A 39 2.77 12.30 -2.79
C THR A 39 1.69 12.28 -3.86
N ARG A 40 2.04 11.90 -5.06
CA ARG A 40 1.09 11.77 -6.18
C ARG A 40 0.89 10.31 -6.59
N ASP A 41 1.58 9.40 -5.92
CA ASP A 41 1.49 7.97 -6.19
C ASP A 41 0.60 7.30 -5.13
N LEU A 42 -0.26 6.40 -5.57
CA LEU A 42 -1.10 5.56 -4.73
C LEU A 42 -0.55 4.14 -4.78
N ASP A 43 -0.06 3.63 -3.66
CA ASP A 43 0.44 2.27 -3.53
C ASP A 43 -0.68 1.37 -2.98
N ILE A 44 -1.15 0.41 -3.76
CA ILE A 44 -2.26 -0.47 -3.39
C ILE A 44 -1.84 -1.92 -3.55
N VAL A 45 -1.77 -2.64 -2.43
CA VAL A 45 -1.59 -4.09 -2.45
C VAL A 45 -2.89 -4.75 -2.88
N VAL A 46 -2.82 -5.65 -3.85
CA VAL A 46 -3.98 -6.36 -4.42
C VAL A 46 -3.78 -7.88 -4.37
N ALA A 47 -4.82 -8.59 -3.97
CA ALA A 47 -4.82 -10.05 -3.99
C ALA A 47 -5.40 -10.53 -5.32
N LEU A 48 -4.55 -10.64 -6.35
CA LEU A 48 -4.94 -11.00 -7.71
C LEU A 48 -4.40 -12.37 -8.10
N THR A 49 -5.21 -13.08 -8.87
CA THR A 49 -4.82 -14.27 -9.63
C THR A 49 -4.81 -13.99 -11.13
N ALA A 50 -4.23 -14.88 -11.92
CA ALA A 50 -4.22 -14.74 -13.39
C ALA A 50 -5.64 -14.63 -13.99
N ARG A 51 -6.64 -15.19 -13.32
CA ARG A 51 -8.06 -15.13 -13.76
C ARG A 51 -8.68 -13.75 -13.58
N ASP A 52 -8.13 -12.95 -12.68
CA ASP A 52 -8.66 -11.61 -12.37
C ASP A 52 -8.16 -10.55 -13.35
N VAL A 53 -7.01 -10.78 -14.00
CA VAL A 53 -6.37 -9.79 -14.89
C VAL A 53 -7.31 -9.28 -15.98
N PRO A 54 -8.03 -10.10 -16.75
CA PRO A 54 -8.96 -9.60 -17.77
C PRO A 54 -10.07 -8.70 -17.22
N ARG A 55 -10.58 -9.03 -16.02
CA ARG A 55 -11.63 -8.25 -15.35
C ARG A 55 -11.10 -6.91 -14.87
N VAL A 56 -9.89 -6.88 -14.32
CA VAL A 56 -9.20 -5.65 -13.89
C VAL A 56 -8.92 -4.77 -15.10
N VAL A 57 -8.36 -5.33 -16.18
CA VAL A 57 -8.11 -4.58 -17.42
C VAL A 57 -9.42 -3.96 -17.95
N ALA A 58 -10.48 -4.74 -18.07
CA ALA A 58 -11.76 -4.23 -18.56
C ALA A 58 -12.36 -3.14 -17.66
N ALA A 59 -12.23 -3.26 -16.34
CA ALA A 59 -12.77 -2.29 -15.40
C ALA A 59 -11.99 -0.97 -15.37
N PHE A 60 -10.68 -0.99 -15.60
CA PHE A 60 -9.84 0.20 -15.47
C PHE A 60 -9.52 0.91 -16.79
N SER A 61 -9.49 0.19 -17.93
CA SER A 61 -9.18 0.76 -19.25
C SER A 61 -10.01 1.98 -19.69
N PRO A 62 -11.27 2.18 -19.26
CA PRO A 62 -12.03 3.37 -19.70
C PRO A 62 -11.41 4.70 -19.31
N ASP A 63 -10.72 4.79 -18.17
CA ASP A 63 -10.15 6.03 -17.65
C ASP A 63 -8.74 5.90 -17.08
N PHE A 64 -8.13 4.71 -17.19
CA PHE A 64 -6.72 4.47 -16.86
C PHE A 64 -5.96 3.84 -18.02
N TYR A 65 -4.76 4.32 -18.24
CA TYR A 65 -3.77 3.55 -19.00
C TYR A 65 -3.26 2.41 -18.12
N LEU A 66 -3.27 1.20 -18.63
CA LEU A 66 -2.57 0.07 -18.06
C LEU A 66 -2.12 -0.90 -19.17
N ASP A 67 -0.98 -1.52 -18.97
CA ASP A 67 -0.45 -2.53 -19.88
C ASP A 67 -0.92 -3.92 -19.44
N ASN A 68 -1.68 -4.58 -20.29
CA ASN A 68 -2.25 -5.91 -20.03
C ASN A 68 -1.16 -6.98 -19.83
N GLU A 69 -0.10 -6.94 -20.64
CA GLU A 69 0.99 -7.91 -20.53
C GLU A 69 1.79 -7.71 -19.26
N ALA A 70 2.12 -6.45 -18.92
CA ALA A 70 2.78 -6.10 -17.66
C ALA A 70 1.95 -6.54 -16.44
N ALA A 71 0.61 -6.40 -16.50
CA ALA A 71 -0.28 -6.88 -15.44
C ALA A 71 -0.23 -8.41 -15.29
N ARG A 72 -0.23 -9.15 -16.40
CA ARG A 72 -0.11 -10.62 -16.39
C ARG A 72 1.21 -11.09 -15.78
N GLU A 73 2.31 -10.50 -16.23
CA GLU A 73 3.65 -10.82 -15.73
C GLU A 73 3.78 -10.50 -14.24
N ALA A 74 3.25 -9.35 -13.81
CA ALA A 74 3.28 -8.93 -12.41
C ALA A 74 2.51 -9.91 -11.51
N VAL A 75 1.35 -10.38 -11.94
CA VAL A 75 0.55 -11.36 -11.18
C VAL A 75 1.28 -12.71 -11.08
N GLN A 76 1.90 -13.17 -12.17
CA GLN A 76 2.66 -14.42 -12.18
C GLN A 76 3.90 -14.38 -11.27
N SER A 77 4.54 -13.22 -11.16
CA SER A 77 5.82 -13.03 -10.46
C SER A 77 5.67 -12.38 -9.08
N ALA A 78 4.45 -12.11 -8.62
CA ALA A 78 4.14 -11.34 -7.41
C ALA A 78 4.93 -10.01 -7.36
N ARG A 79 4.88 -9.26 -8.46
CA ARG A 79 5.49 -7.93 -8.62
C ARG A 79 4.42 -6.85 -8.64
N LEU A 80 4.77 -5.67 -9.09
CA LEU A 80 3.85 -4.55 -9.27
C LEU A 80 3.63 -4.25 -10.77
N PHE A 81 2.49 -3.65 -11.08
CA PHE A 81 2.22 -2.99 -12.34
C PHE A 81 1.52 -1.65 -12.11
N ASN A 82 1.67 -0.75 -13.06
CA ASN A 82 1.23 0.63 -12.91
C ASN A 82 -0.07 0.89 -13.69
N LEU A 83 -0.92 1.73 -13.10
CA LEU A 83 -2.03 2.38 -13.79
C LEU A 83 -1.79 3.89 -13.76
N MET A 84 -2.21 4.58 -14.82
CA MET A 84 -2.14 6.05 -14.89
C MET A 84 -3.53 6.59 -15.22
N HIS A 85 -4.09 7.39 -14.32
CA HIS A 85 -5.40 8.01 -14.55
C HIS A 85 -5.28 9.10 -15.60
N PHE A 86 -6.06 9.00 -16.70
CA PHE A 86 -5.92 9.88 -17.87
C PHE A 86 -6.08 11.36 -17.54
N ASN A 87 -7.09 11.72 -16.76
CA ASN A 87 -7.44 13.12 -16.55
C ASN A 87 -6.53 13.83 -15.54
N SER A 88 -6.02 13.14 -14.53
CA SER A 88 -5.22 13.77 -13.46
C SER A 88 -3.73 13.44 -13.52
N GLY A 89 -3.33 12.43 -14.30
CA GLY A 89 -1.96 11.93 -14.31
C GLY A 89 -1.52 11.28 -12.99
N ILE A 90 -2.47 10.95 -12.10
CA ILE A 90 -2.16 10.22 -10.87
C ILE A 90 -1.76 8.79 -11.22
N LYS A 91 -0.61 8.37 -10.69
CA LYS A 91 -0.11 7.02 -10.83
C LYS A 91 -0.65 6.15 -9.70
N VAL A 92 -1.09 4.95 -10.03
CA VAL A 92 -1.51 3.93 -9.08
C VAL A 92 -0.63 2.70 -9.29
N ASP A 93 0.09 2.29 -8.25
CA ASP A 93 0.91 1.10 -8.26
C ASP A 93 0.12 -0.06 -7.64
N PHE A 94 -0.31 -1.00 -8.46
CA PHE A 94 -0.88 -2.25 -7.98
C PHE A 94 0.26 -3.22 -7.64
N ILE A 95 0.42 -3.46 -6.35
CA ILE A 95 1.44 -4.35 -5.79
C ILE A 95 0.78 -5.70 -5.55
N VAL A 96 1.13 -6.70 -6.33
CA VAL A 96 0.58 -8.04 -6.14
C VAL A 96 1.05 -8.61 -4.81
N ARG A 97 0.11 -9.02 -3.96
CA ARG A 97 0.40 -9.54 -2.62
C ARG A 97 1.33 -10.76 -2.71
N LYS A 98 2.45 -10.69 -2.01
CA LYS A 98 3.35 -11.85 -1.84
C LYS A 98 2.76 -12.85 -0.84
N ASP A 99 3.14 -14.11 -0.98
CA ASP A 99 2.63 -15.21 -0.15
C ASP A 99 3.59 -15.63 0.98
N ASP A 100 4.32 -14.67 1.57
CA ASP A 100 5.08 -14.89 2.79
C ASP A 100 4.26 -14.59 4.05
N ALA A 101 4.74 -15.06 5.20
CA ALA A 101 4.01 -14.99 6.47
C ALA A 101 3.67 -13.55 6.87
N PHE A 102 4.61 -12.61 6.72
CA PHE A 102 4.39 -11.21 7.08
C PHE A 102 3.38 -10.56 6.13
N ARG A 103 3.53 -10.72 4.82
CA ARG A 103 2.63 -10.11 3.83
C ARG A 103 1.20 -10.63 3.90
N ARG A 104 1.01 -11.89 4.27
CA ARG A 104 -0.33 -12.42 4.56
C ARG A 104 -0.93 -11.77 5.80
N LEU A 105 -0.18 -11.73 6.89
CA LEU A 105 -0.66 -11.12 8.15
C LEU A 105 -0.92 -9.63 8.02
N GLU A 106 -0.01 -8.87 7.40
CA GLU A 106 -0.18 -7.44 7.08
C GLU A 106 -1.51 -7.20 6.37
N PHE A 107 -1.80 -8.02 5.36
CA PHE A 107 -3.01 -7.92 4.57
C PHE A 107 -4.28 -8.30 5.35
N GLU A 108 -4.23 -9.31 6.20
CA GLU A 108 -5.33 -9.72 7.08
C GLU A 108 -5.64 -8.65 8.14
N ARG A 109 -4.62 -7.96 8.63
CA ARG A 109 -4.73 -6.88 9.63
C ARG A 109 -5.19 -5.54 9.04
N ARG A 110 -5.39 -5.44 7.72
CA ARG A 110 -5.89 -4.21 7.10
C ARG A 110 -7.19 -3.76 7.72
N ARG A 111 -7.42 -2.48 7.76
CA ARG A 111 -8.61 -1.87 8.37
C ARG A 111 -9.42 -1.09 7.35
N ARG A 112 -10.74 -1.19 7.45
CA ARG A 112 -11.62 -0.35 6.65
C ARG A 112 -11.73 1.02 7.31
N VAL A 113 -11.49 2.07 6.53
CA VAL A 113 -11.62 3.46 6.97
C VAL A 113 -12.56 4.21 6.06
N GLY A 114 -13.22 5.22 6.64
CA GLY A 114 -14.09 6.14 5.93
C GLY A 114 -13.64 7.58 6.13
N PHE A 115 -13.61 8.34 5.05
CA PHE A 115 -13.37 9.79 5.08
C PHE A 115 -14.28 10.45 4.04
N ALA A 116 -15.25 11.26 4.52
CA ALA A 116 -16.33 11.77 3.69
C ALA A 116 -17.07 10.62 2.97
N ASP A 117 -17.14 10.64 1.66
CA ASP A 117 -17.74 9.61 0.80
C ASP A 117 -16.76 8.53 0.32
N LEU A 118 -15.48 8.60 0.76
CA LEU A 118 -14.48 7.57 0.50
C LEU A 118 -14.54 6.48 1.56
N HIS A 119 -14.65 5.23 1.12
CA HIS A 119 -14.42 4.03 1.94
C HIS A 119 -13.33 3.20 1.29
N THR A 120 -12.28 2.87 2.06
CA THR A 120 -11.13 2.11 1.55
C THR A 120 -10.54 1.20 2.63
N TRP A 121 -9.79 0.19 2.22
CA TRP A 121 -9.00 -0.64 3.11
C TRP A 121 -7.59 -0.08 3.21
N ILE A 122 -7.06 0.08 4.41
CA ILE A 122 -5.69 0.55 4.64
C ILE A 122 -4.88 -0.41 5.49
N VAL A 123 -3.59 -0.42 5.28
CA VAL A 123 -2.59 -1.09 6.12
C VAL A 123 -2.67 -0.59 7.56
N SER A 124 -2.44 -1.44 8.57
CA SER A 124 -2.31 -0.98 9.95
C SER A 124 -1.08 -0.07 10.13
N CYS A 125 -1.07 0.77 11.16
CA CYS A 125 0.06 1.66 11.40
C CYS A 125 1.35 0.88 11.68
N GLU A 126 1.28 -0.16 12.49
CA GLU A 126 2.42 -1.03 12.80
C GLU A 126 2.99 -1.69 11.55
N ASP A 127 2.12 -2.24 10.70
CA ASP A 127 2.55 -2.92 9.48
C ASP A 127 3.12 -1.94 8.45
N LEU A 128 2.59 -0.70 8.38
CA LEU A 128 3.16 0.36 7.55
C LEU A 128 4.57 0.73 8.03
N ILE A 129 4.79 0.86 9.34
CA ILE A 129 6.12 1.08 9.93
C ILE A 129 7.08 -0.03 9.52
N LEU A 130 6.69 -1.28 9.71
CA LEU A 130 7.53 -2.44 9.37
C LEU A 130 7.88 -2.48 7.88
N SER A 131 6.90 -2.24 7.00
CA SER A 131 7.13 -2.21 5.55
C SER A 131 8.07 -1.08 5.13
N LYS A 132 7.95 0.10 5.75
CA LYS A 132 8.86 1.22 5.51
C LYS A 132 10.28 0.97 6.03
N LEU A 133 10.43 0.28 7.16
CA LEU A 133 11.74 -0.14 7.67
C LEU A 133 12.44 -1.13 6.73
N VAL A 134 11.70 -2.13 6.22
CA VAL A 134 12.24 -3.08 5.23
C VAL A 134 12.70 -2.33 3.99
N TRP A 135 11.92 -1.38 3.50
CA TRP A 135 12.31 -0.56 2.35
C TRP A 135 13.51 0.35 2.65
N ALA A 136 13.51 1.03 3.81
CA ALA A 136 14.62 1.88 4.22
C ALA A 136 15.94 1.12 4.29
N LYS A 137 15.91 -0.10 4.85
CA LYS A 137 17.08 -0.98 4.92
C LYS A 137 17.58 -1.39 3.54
N ALA A 138 16.69 -1.80 2.65
CA ALA A 138 17.04 -2.27 1.31
C ALA A 138 17.57 -1.16 0.40
N SER A 139 17.07 0.08 0.54
CA SER A 139 17.38 1.21 -0.35
C SER A 139 18.32 2.25 0.25
N GLY A 140 18.57 2.22 1.56
CA GLY A 140 19.26 3.30 2.27
C GLY A 140 18.49 4.61 2.34
N SER A 141 17.17 4.60 2.16
CA SER A 141 16.34 5.78 2.05
C SER A 141 16.10 6.49 3.38
N GLU A 142 16.70 7.65 3.56
CA GLU A 142 16.44 8.54 4.71
C GLU A 142 14.99 9.04 4.75
N LEU A 143 14.33 9.17 3.59
CA LEU A 143 12.93 9.56 3.53
C LEU A 143 12.02 8.52 4.21
N GLN A 144 12.25 7.22 3.98
CA GLN A 144 11.50 6.16 4.64
C GLN A 144 11.75 6.15 6.16
N ARG A 145 12.96 6.44 6.61
CA ARG A 145 13.29 6.57 8.04
C ARG A 145 12.53 7.72 8.69
N ARG A 146 12.45 8.88 8.05
CA ARG A 146 11.65 10.02 8.52
C ARG A 146 10.15 9.73 8.55
N ASP A 147 9.66 9.00 7.56
CA ASP A 147 8.27 8.53 7.53
C ASP A 147 7.97 7.64 8.76
N VAL A 148 8.87 6.69 9.07
CA VAL A 148 8.75 5.84 10.27
C VAL A 148 8.73 6.68 11.54
N LEU A 149 9.64 7.65 11.68
CA LEU A 149 9.66 8.53 12.86
C LEU A 149 8.33 9.27 13.07
N SER A 150 7.70 9.73 11.98
CA SER A 150 6.39 10.41 12.04
C SER A 150 5.23 9.47 12.41
N LEU A 151 5.37 8.17 12.19
CA LEU A 151 4.35 7.17 12.50
C LEU A 151 4.46 6.62 13.93
N LEU A 152 5.62 6.77 14.58
CA LEU A 152 5.83 6.25 15.93
C LEU A 152 5.04 7.06 16.97
N HIS A 153 4.22 6.36 17.76
CA HIS A 153 3.46 6.95 18.88
C HIS A 153 3.24 5.88 19.98
N PRO A 154 2.91 6.33 21.23
CA PRO A 154 2.83 5.41 22.39
C PRO A 154 1.76 4.32 22.29
N ASP A 155 0.66 4.57 21.55
CA ASP A 155 -0.49 3.67 21.47
C ASP A 155 -0.29 2.48 20.50
N LEU A 156 0.88 2.41 19.84
CA LEU A 156 1.22 1.29 18.97
C LEU A 156 1.45 0.01 19.77
N ASP A 157 1.12 -1.13 19.19
CA ASP A 157 1.45 -2.43 19.75
C ASP A 157 2.97 -2.67 19.68
N GLN A 158 3.65 -2.29 20.77
CA GLN A 158 5.11 -2.36 20.87
C GLN A 158 5.64 -3.80 20.87
N GLU A 159 4.85 -4.75 21.36
CA GLU A 159 5.22 -6.16 21.36
C GLU A 159 5.18 -6.73 19.95
N TYR A 160 4.11 -6.45 19.22
CA TYR A 160 3.96 -6.79 17.80
C TYR A 160 5.08 -6.20 16.95
N LEU A 161 5.36 -4.89 17.10
CA LEU A 161 6.43 -4.21 16.37
C LEU A 161 7.80 -4.86 16.62
N ARG A 162 8.15 -5.12 17.89
CA ARG A 162 9.43 -5.75 18.23
C ARG A 162 9.53 -7.18 17.70
N HIS A 163 8.45 -7.94 17.81
CA HIS A 163 8.42 -9.31 17.29
C HIS A 163 8.70 -9.35 15.79
N TRP A 164 7.91 -8.61 15.01
CA TRP A 164 8.04 -8.61 13.56
C TRP A 164 9.28 -7.88 13.04
N ALA A 165 9.75 -6.83 13.74
CA ALA A 165 11.02 -6.20 13.38
C ALA A 165 12.19 -7.20 13.44
N ARG A 166 12.22 -8.10 14.43
CA ARG A 166 13.22 -9.19 14.49
C ARG A 166 13.03 -10.20 13.36
N GLN A 167 11.80 -10.66 13.11
CA GLN A 167 11.51 -11.60 12.02
C GLN A 167 11.89 -11.04 10.64
N LEU A 168 11.72 -9.75 10.44
CA LEU A 168 12.08 -9.03 9.21
C LEU A 168 13.51 -8.51 9.20
N THR A 169 14.26 -8.76 10.27
CA THR A 169 15.65 -8.28 10.45
C THR A 169 15.82 -6.76 10.35
N VAL A 170 14.85 -6.00 10.86
CA VAL A 170 14.85 -4.52 10.91
C VAL A 170 14.74 -3.95 12.33
N ASP A 171 15.04 -4.77 13.32
CA ASP A 171 15.02 -4.40 14.75
C ASP A 171 16.10 -3.35 15.10
N VAL A 172 17.25 -3.40 14.46
CA VAL A 172 18.32 -2.40 14.60
C VAL A 172 17.85 -1.05 14.03
N GLU A 173 17.24 -1.05 12.86
CA GLU A 173 16.68 0.13 12.22
C GLU A 173 15.57 0.75 13.08
N LEU A 174 14.68 -0.07 13.62
CA LEU A 174 13.59 0.38 14.50
C LEU A 174 14.16 1.04 15.77
N ALA A 175 15.13 0.40 16.43
CA ALA A 175 15.76 0.94 17.63
C ALA A 175 16.48 2.27 17.38
N SER A 176 17.15 2.41 16.23
CA SER A 176 17.88 3.63 15.88
C SER A 176 17.00 4.84 15.58
N ILE A 177 15.72 4.63 15.19
CA ILE A 177 14.79 5.71 14.90
C ILE A 177 14.06 6.16 16.19
N GLY A 178 13.82 5.24 17.14
CA GLY A 178 13.12 5.51 18.40
C GLY A 178 14.02 6.04 19.52
N SER A 179 15.31 6.20 19.27
CA SER A 179 16.28 6.80 20.20
C SER A 179 16.58 8.25 19.80
#